data_da126bc8242d409c514c64f2c3fff1dc
#
_entry.id   da126bc8242d409c514c64f2c3fff1dc
#
_cell.length_a   1.000
_cell.length_b   1.000
_cell.length_c   1.000
_cell.angle_alpha   90.00
_cell.angle_beta   90.00
_cell.angle_gamma   90.00
#
_symmetry.space_group_name_H-M   'P 1'
#
loop_
_entity.id
_entity.type
_entity.pdbx_description
1 polymer ?
#
loop_
_entity_poly.entity_id
_entity_poly.type
_entity_poly.pdbx_seq_one_letter_code
_entity_poly.pdbx_strand_id
1 'polypeptide(L)'
;MNRNNPILYIVIPCYNEEKVLPYTNPMFIEKIESLINTGQVHPNSKVMYVNDGSKDKTWELIQQYAKENSHVVGIAQSRNRGHQSSVLAGMEEAAKFADIVITIDADGQDDINCMDQMVAEYKDGSEIVYGVRDNRDTDSAFKRITAEGFYKVMHLFGADVVFNHADYRLVSKRFIQELKKFKEVNLFLRGIMPLVGFKYSYVTYKRHERIAGESHYPLAKMLGLAIDGITSLSIKPIRIITAIGVLTSFFSFALIIWVLWAKLSNNSVAGWASTYAIVSLLGGVQLISLGVIGEYIGKIYLEAKERPRYIIGERTYDENE
;
A
#
# COMPACT_ATOMS: atom_id res chain seq x y z
N MET A 1 -8.99 0.93 -26.91
CA MET A 1 -9.61 1.52 -25.70
C MET A 1 -10.33 2.79 -26.11
N ASN A 2 -11.61 2.88 -25.85
CA ASN A 2 -12.40 4.08 -26.16
C ASN A 2 -12.27 5.09 -25.00
N ARG A 3 -11.34 6.06 -25.12
CA ARG A 3 -11.13 7.06 -24.06
C ARG A 3 -12.33 8.01 -23.89
N ASN A 4 -13.17 8.17 -24.91
CA ASN A 4 -14.28 9.12 -24.84
C ASN A 4 -15.45 8.61 -24.01
N ASN A 5 -15.68 7.30 -24.01
CA ASN A 5 -16.75 6.66 -23.25
C ASN A 5 -16.28 5.32 -22.66
N PRO A 6 -15.37 5.37 -21.65
CA PRO A 6 -14.77 4.17 -21.09
C PRO A 6 -15.75 3.41 -20.20
N ILE A 7 -15.64 2.08 -20.16
CA ILE A 7 -16.29 1.28 -19.12
C ILE A 7 -15.50 1.45 -17.83
N LEU A 8 -16.18 1.95 -16.77
CA LEU A 8 -15.62 2.16 -15.44
C LEU A 8 -16.07 1.08 -14.47
N TYR A 9 -15.14 0.51 -13.72
CA TYR A 9 -15.47 -0.24 -12.51
C TYR A 9 -14.93 0.50 -11.27
N ILE A 10 -15.81 0.72 -10.29
CA ILE A 10 -15.45 1.26 -8.96
C ILE A 10 -15.18 0.06 -8.06
N VAL A 11 -13.94 -0.15 -7.67
CA VAL A 11 -13.49 -1.29 -6.84
C VAL A 11 -13.41 -0.87 -5.38
N ILE A 12 -14.14 -1.57 -4.53
CA ILE A 12 -14.32 -1.26 -3.11
C ILE A 12 -13.91 -2.48 -2.27
N PRO A 13 -12.71 -2.48 -1.64
CA PRO A 13 -12.31 -3.53 -0.73
C PRO A 13 -13.10 -3.46 0.58
N CYS A 14 -13.62 -4.61 1.05
CA CYS A 14 -14.46 -4.72 2.23
C CYS A 14 -13.96 -5.82 3.17
N TYR A 15 -13.80 -5.50 4.45
CA TYR A 15 -13.51 -6.46 5.50
C TYR A 15 -14.25 -6.12 6.78
N ASN A 16 -15.31 -6.89 7.11
CA ASN A 16 -16.20 -6.67 8.24
C ASN A 16 -16.87 -5.28 8.20
N GLU A 17 -17.50 -4.96 7.06
CA GLU A 17 -18.15 -3.68 6.77
C GLU A 17 -19.69 -3.77 6.77
N GLU A 18 -20.28 -4.74 7.46
CA GLU A 18 -21.75 -4.92 7.52
C GLU A 18 -22.51 -3.67 8.00
N LYS A 19 -21.85 -2.86 8.85
CA LYS A 19 -22.44 -1.63 9.42
C LYS A 19 -22.30 -0.41 8.51
N VAL A 20 -21.35 -0.44 7.60
CA VAL A 20 -20.98 0.70 6.75
C VAL A 20 -21.65 0.60 5.38
N LEU A 21 -21.65 -0.59 4.78
CA LEU A 21 -22.18 -0.82 3.44
C LEU A 21 -23.63 -0.34 3.22
N PRO A 22 -24.57 -0.49 4.18
CA PRO A 22 -25.93 0.02 3.99
C PRO A 22 -26.03 1.54 3.76
N TYR A 23 -25.03 2.29 4.24
CA TYR A 23 -24.98 3.75 4.06
C TYR A 23 -24.16 4.15 2.82
N THR A 24 -23.11 3.42 2.50
CA THR A 24 -22.20 3.81 1.41
C THR A 24 -22.57 3.21 0.06
N ASN A 25 -23.25 2.03 0.03
CA ASN A 25 -23.70 1.44 -1.23
C ASN A 25 -24.63 2.36 -2.05
N PRO A 26 -25.65 3.03 -1.48
CA PRO A 26 -26.46 3.97 -2.24
C PRO A 26 -25.65 5.12 -2.85
N MET A 27 -24.65 5.62 -2.10
CA MET A 27 -23.76 6.71 -2.59
C MET A 27 -22.97 6.29 -3.83
N PHE A 28 -22.40 5.06 -3.83
CA PHE A 28 -21.63 4.55 -4.97
C PHE A 28 -22.51 4.25 -6.17
N ILE A 29 -23.74 3.75 -5.95
CA ILE A 29 -24.73 3.53 -7.01
C ILE A 29 -25.12 4.85 -7.65
N GLU A 30 -25.54 5.84 -6.85
CA GLU A 30 -25.89 7.17 -7.32
C GLU A 30 -24.76 7.80 -8.14
N LYS A 31 -23.52 7.63 -7.68
CA LYS A 31 -22.35 8.16 -8.38
C LYS A 31 -22.12 7.50 -9.72
N ILE A 32 -22.16 6.18 -9.83
CA ILE A 32 -21.96 5.49 -11.10
C ILE A 32 -23.07 5.83 -12.09
N GLU A 33 -24.33 5.89 -11.63
CA GLU A 33 -25.48 6.29 -12.45
C GLU A 33 -25.36 7.74 -12.93
N SER A 34 -24.90 8.66 -12.08
CA SER A 34 -24.62 10.05 -12.46
C SER A 34 -23.57 10.14 -13.56
N LEU A 35 -22.46 9.40 -13.45
CA LEU A 35 -21.41 9.36 -14.47
C LEU A 35 -21.90 8.78 -15.79
N ILE A 36 -22.79 7.79 -15.75
CA ILE A 36 -23.43 7.19 -16.93
C ILE A 36 -24.39 8.21 -17.57
N ASN A 37 -25.27 8.81 -16.78
CA ASN A 37 -26.29 9.74 -17.26
C ASN A 37 -25.70 11.03 -17.87
N THR A 38 -24.54 11.46 -17.35
CA THR A 38 -23.78 12.60 -17.91
C THR A 38 -22.93 12.22 -19.13
N GLY A 39 -22.92 10.93 -19.56
CA GLY A 39 -22.14 10.45 -20.69
C GLY A 39 -20.62 10.46 -20.45
N GLN A 40 -20.21 10.51 -19.20
CA GLN A 40 -18.78 10.45 -18.86
C GLN A 40 -18.21 9.05 -18.96
N VAL A 41 -19.02 8.03 -18.67
CA VAL A 41 -18.66 6.61 -18.75
C VAL A 41 -19.75 5.80 -19.44
N HIS A 42 -19.38 4.60 -19.90
CA HIS A 42 -20.27 3.70 -20.63
C HIS A 42 -21.37 3.12 -19.71
N PRO A 43 -22.59 2.85 -20.22
CA PRO A 43 -23.69 2.23 -19.43
C PRO A 43 -23.34 0.88 -18.77
N ASN A 44 -22.38 0.15 -19.29
CA ASN A 44 -21.93 -1.12 -18.69
C ASN A 44 -20.97 -0.92 -17.49
N SER A 45 -20.81 0.31 -17.03
CA SER A 45 -19.98 0.62 -15.85
C SER A 45 -20.62 0.07 -14.57
N LYS A 46 -19.78 -0.41 -13.63
CA LYS A 46 -20.25 -1.12 -12.42
C LYS A 46 -19.49 -0.73 -11.16
N VAL A 47 -20.11 -0.98 -10.03
CA VAL A 47 -19.47 -1.00 -8.70
C VAL A 47 -19.11 -2.45 -8.39
N MET A 48 -17.84 -2.72 -8.08
CA MET A 48 -17.33 -4.04 -7.72
C MET A 48 -16.87 -4.06 -6.26
N TYR A 49 -17.60 -4.77 -5.43
CA TYR A 49 -17.19 -5.03 -4.06
C TYR A 49 -16.24 -6.24 -3.97
N VAL A 50 -15.18 -6.10 -3.17
CA VAL A 50 -14.19 -7.16 -2.93
C VAL A 50 -14.22 -7.55 -1.47
N ASN A 51 -14.88 -8.64 -1.15
CA ASN A 51 -14.91 -9.18 0.21
C ASN A 51 -13.59 -9.88 0.55
N ASP A 52 -12.85 -9.37 1.53
CA ASP A 52 -11.57 -9.94 1.99
C ASP A 52 -11.76 -11.01 3.08
N GLY A 53 -12.66 -11.97 2.84
CA GLY A 53 -12.93 -13.05 3.79
C GLY A 53 -13.51 -12.54 5.11
N SER A 54 -14.51 -11.67 5.05
CA SER A 54 -15.23 -11.15 6.21
C SER A 54 -15.89 -12.28 7.02
N LYS A 55 -16.05 -12.03 8.32
CA LYS A 55 -16.69 -12.97 9.28
C LYS A 55 -18.09 -12.54 9.68
N ASP A 56 -18.49 -11.34 9.28
CA ASP A 56 -19.80 -10.75 9.49
C ASP A 56 -20.67 -10.90 8.22
N LYS A 57 -21.79 -10.19 8.16
CA LYS A 57 -22.73 -10.26 7.02
C LYS A 57 -22.31 -9.47 5.78
N THR A 58 -21.06 -9.01 5.69
CA THR A 58 -20.58 -8.22 4.56
C THR A 58 -20.81 -8.91 3.22
N TRP A 59 -20.47 -10.21 3.10
CA TRP A 59 -20.65 -10.94 1.84
C TRP A 59 -22.11 -11.17 1.48
N GLU A 60 -22.96 -11.47 2.45
CA GLU A 60 -24.41 -11.63 2.25
C GLU A 60 -25.03 -10.32 1.71
N LEU A 61 -24.63 -9.16 2.26
CA LEU A 61 -25.08 -7.86 1.78
C LEU A 61 -24.63 -7.59 0.34
N ILE A 62 -23.38 -7.88 0.01
CA ILE A 62 -22.85 -7.72 -1.36
C ILE A 62 -23.64 -8.59 -2.35
N GLN A 63 -23.92 -9.84 -2.00
CA GLN A 63 -24.74 -10.73 -2.84
C GLN A 63 -26.16 -10.21 -3.02
N GLN A 64 -26.75 -9.62 -1.99
CA GLN A 64 -28.06 -9.01 -2.06
C GLN A 64 -28.04 -7.79 -3.01
N TYR A 65 -27.09 -6.87 -2.85
CA TYR A 65 -26.98 -5.68 -3.71
C TYR A 65 -26.76 -6.04 -5.18
N ALA A 66 -25.97 -7.08 -5.46
CA ALA A 66 -25.77 -7.56 -6.84
C ALA A 66 -27.04 -8.16 -7.46
N LYS A 67 -27.98 -8.69 -6.66
CA LYS A 67 -29.31 -9.15 -7.14
C LYS A 67 -30.27 -8.00 -7.38
N GLU A 68 -30.19 -6.95 -6.56
CA GLU A 68 -31.09 -5.80 -6.59
C GLU A 68 -30.73 -4.77 -7.66
N ASN A 69 -29.43 -4.64 -8.02
CA ASN A 69 -28.96 -3.65 -8.98
C ASN A 69 -27.92 -4.25 -9.94
N SER A 70 -28.22 -4.15 -11.25
CA SER A 70 -27.35 -4.67 -12.32
C SER A 70 -25.99 -3.96 -12.42
N HIS A 71 -25.86 -2.76 -11.84
CA HIS A 71 -24.59 -2.04 -11.74
C HIS A 71 -23.71 -2.50 -10.58
N VAL A 72 -24.16 -3.45 -9.76
CA VAL A 72 -23.39 -3.98 -8.63
C VAL A 72 -22.92 -5.40 -8.95
N VAL A 73 -21.64 -5.65 -8.69
CA VAL A 73 -21.03 -6.99 -8.74
C VAL A 73 -20.12 -7.17 -7.51
N GLY A 74 -19.85 -8.41 -7.16
CA GLY A 74 -18.99 -8.73 -6.03
C GLY A 74 -18.11 -9.95 -6.27
N ILE A 75 -16.94 -9.93 -5.64
CA ILE A 75 -16.05 -11.07 -5.53
C ILE A 75 -15.71 -11.31 -4.06
N ALA A 76 -15.56 -12.57 -3.67
CA ALA A 76 -15.11 -12.95 -2.34
C ALA A 76 -13.79 -13.70 -2.43
N GLN A 77 -12.81 -13.30 -1.62
CA GLN A 77 -11.58 -14.05 -1.45
C GLN A 77 -11.82 -15.27 -0.56
N SER A 78 -11.08 -16.36 -0.81
CA SER A 78 -11.17 -17.60 -0.03
C SER A 78 -10.84 -17.44 1.45
N ARG A 79 -10.11 -16.38 1.83
CA ARG A 79 -9.78 -15.97 3.19
C ARG A 79 -9.27 -14.52 3.20
N ASN A 80 -9.16 -13.91 4.37
CA ASN A 80 -8.51 -12.62 4.52
C ASN A 80 -7.05 -12.68 4.04
N ARG A 81 -6.70 -11.75 3.12
CA ARG A 81 -5.38 -11.58 2.51
C ARG A 81 -4.83 -10.17 2.73
N GLY A 82 -5.61 -9.32 3.36
CA GLY A 82 -5.29 -7.92 3.64
C GLY A 82 -5.69 -6.96 2.54
N HIS A 83 -5.86 -5.72 2.92
CA HIS A 83 -6.40 -4.63 2.09
C HIS A 83 -5.73 -4.52 0.71
N GLN A 84 -4.39 -4.51 0.65
CA GLN A 84 -3.67 -4.36 -0.62
C GLN A 84 -3.90 -5.51 -1.60
N SER A 85 -4.00 -6.75 -1.09
CA SER A 85 -4.33 -7.92 -1.91
C SER A 85 -5.77 -7.85 -2.42
N SER A 86 -6.70 -7.31 -1.63
CA SER A 86 -8.09 -7.11 -2.03
C SER A 86 -8.23 -6.04 -3.11
N VAL A 87 -7.53 -4.92 -2.96
CA VAL A 87 -7.46 -3.87 -4.01
C VAL A 87 -6.90 -4.44 -5.30
N LEU A 88 -5.79 -5.20 -5.23
CA LEU A 88 -5.18 -5.81 -6.41
C LEU A 88 -6.12 -6.83 -7.08
N ALA A 89 -6.76 -7.71 -6.30
CA ALA A 89 -7.72 -8.69 -6.80
C ALA A 89 -8.87 -8.02 -7.55
N GLY A 90 -9.44 -6.94 -6.96
CA GLY A 90 -10.49 -6.16 -7.60
C GLY A 90 -10.04 -5.47 -8.87
N MET A 91 -8.85 -4.85 -8.89
CA MET A 91 -8.31 -4.22 -10.09
C MET A 91 -8.08 -5.24 -11.22
N GLU A 92 -7.45 -6.38 -10.93
CA GLU A 92 -7.16 -7.41 -11.93
C GLU A 92 -8.44 -8.09 -12.45
N GLU A 93 -9.44 -8.29 -11.60
CA GLU A 93 -10.72 -8.87 -12.00
C GLU A 93 -11.55 -7.87 -12.82
N ALA A 94 -11.67 -6.62 -12.35
CA ALA A 94 -12.37 -5.55 -13.06
C ALA A 94 -11.76 -5.27 -14.44
N ALA A 95 -10.44 -5.33 -14.58
CA ALA A 95 -9.74 -5.11 -15.84
C ALA A 95 -10.08 -6.14 -16.96
N LYS A 96 -10.76 -7.24 -16.64
CA LYS A 96 -11.27 -8.17 -17.64
C LYS A 96 -12.40 -7.51 -18.46
N PHE A 97 -13.22 -6.66 -17.83
CA PHE A 97 -14.45 -6.09 -18.37
C PHE A 97 -14.36 -4.56 -18.58
N ALA A 98 -13.57 -3.87 -17.77
CA ALA A 98 -13.48 -2.41 -17.73
C ALA A 98 -12.28 -1.87 -18.52
N ASP A 99 -12.40 -0.62 -19.00
CA ASP A 99 -11.30 0.15 -19.59
C ASP A 99 -10.51 0.90 -18.50
N ILE A 100 -11.21 1.33 -17.45
CA ILE A 100 -10.65 2.04 -16.28
C ILE A 100 -11.23 1.49 -14.98
N VAL A 101 -10.43 1.55 -13.93
CA VAL A 101 -10.83 1.13 -12.58
C VAL A 101 -10.54 2.26 -11.62
N ILE A 102 -11.51 2.62 -10.79
CA ILE A 102 -11.30 3.50 -9.64
C ILE A 102 -11.33 2.65 -8.38
N THR A 103 -10.28 2.72 -7.55
CA THR A 103 -10.26 2.11 -6.23
C THR A 103 -10.59 3.13 -5.17
N ILE A 104 -11.46 2.79 -4.20
CA ILE A 104 -11.87 3.66 -3.10
C ILE A 104 -12.22 2.82 -1.87
N ASP A 105 -11.98 3.36 -0.67
CA ASP A 105 -12.32 2.70 0.59
C ASP A 105 -13.84 2.68 0.82
N ALA A 106 -14.34 1.65 1.51
CA ALA A 106 -15.77 1.49 1.79
C ALA A 106 -16.33 2.48 2.83
N ASP A 107 -15.48 3.17 3.61
CA ASP A 107 -15.84 3.94 4.81
C ASP A 107 -16.49 5.31 4.53
N GLY A 108 -16.61 5.70 3.26
CA GLY A 108 -17.23 6.95 2.83
C GLY A 108 -16.46 8.22 3.21
N GLN A 109 -15.18 8.10 3.58
CA GLN A 109 -14.37 9.29 3.94
C GLN A 109 -13.82 10.04 2.74
N ASP A 110 -13.56 9.35 1.64
CA ASP A 110 -13.00 9.96 0.43
C ASP A 110 -14.14 10.56 -0.43
N ASP A 111 -13.95 11.74 -0.97
CA ASP A 111 -14.99 12.46 -1.72
C ASP A 111 -15.24 11.80 -3.09
N ILE A 112 -16.39 11.15 -3.21
CA ILE A 112 -16.79 10.46 -4.45
C ILE A 112 -16.93 11.40 -5.66
N ASN A 113 -17.13 12.71 -5.44
CA ASN A 113 -17.28 13.67 -6.53
C ASN A 113 -15.97 13.89 -7.29
N CYS A 114 -14.83 13.56 -6.70
CA CYS A 114 -13.55 13.60 -7.42
C CYS A 114 -13.45 12.61 -8.58
N MET A 115 -14.34 11.61 -8.64
CA MET A 115 -14.38 10.65 -9.75
C MET A 115 -14.62 11.33 -11.10
N ASP A 116 -15.41 12.42 -11.15
CA ASP A 116 -15.62 13.17 -12.38
C ASP A 116 -14.30 13.73 -12.94
N GLN A 117 -13.51 14.35 -12.07
CA GLN A 117 -12.21 14.88 -12.46
C GLN A 117 -11.22 13.77 -12.81
N MET A 118 -11.24 12.64 -12.08
CA MET A 118 -10.37 11.49 -12.39
C MET A 118 -10.67 10.92 -13.78
N VAL A 119 -11.95 10.80 -14.15
CA VAL A 119 -12.37 10.36 -15.49
C VAL A 119 -11.95 11.38 -16.55
N ALA A 120 -12.05 12.68 -16.28
CA ALA A 120 -11.61 13.73 -17.20
C ALA A 120 -10.08 13.66 -17.43
N GLU A 121 -9.28 13.52 -16.38
CA GLU A 121 -7.82 13.36 -16.45
C GLU A 121 -7.40 12.12 -17.26
N TYR A 122 -8.14 11.01 -17.12
CA TYR A 122 -7.92 9.84 -17.96
C TYR A 122 -8.21 10.14 -19.43
N LYS A 123 -9.31 10.84 -19.75
CA LYS A 123 -9.64 11.26 -21.11
C LYS A 123 -8.56 12.16 -21.71
N ASP A 124 -7.92 12.99 -20.87
CA ASP A 124 -6.77 13.85 -21.25
C ASP A 124 -5.43 13.11 -21.35
N GLY A 125 -5.44 11.80 -21.20
CA GLY A 125 -4.29 10.95 -21.52
C GLY A 125 -3.52 10.40 -20.33
N SER A 126 -3.93 10.64 -19.08
CA SER A 126 -3.34 10.01 -17.90
C SER A 126 -3.70 8.52 -17.85
N GLU A 127 -2.75 7.67 -17.48
CA GLU A 127 -2.98 6.22 -17.30
C GLU A 127 -3.24 5.89 -15.84
N ILE A 128 -2.82 6.77 -14.94
CA ILE A 128 -3.12 6.71 -13.52
C ILE A 128 -3.43 8.11 -13.01
N VAL A 129 -4.47 8.24 -12.17
CA VAL A 129 -4.85 9.49 -11.50
C VAL A 129 -4.92 9.23 -10.01
N TYR A 130 -4.06 9.90 -9.25
CA TYR A 130 -3.99 9.77 -7.81
C TYR A 130 -4.93 10.76 -7.12
N GLY A 131 -5.76 10.27 -6.20
CA GLY A 131 -6.45 11.11 -5.24
C GLY A 131 -5.50 11.56 -4.13
N VAL A 132 -5.32 12.86 -3.98
CA VAL A 132 -4.44 13.46 -2.97
C VAL A 132 -5.28 14.25 -1.98
N ARG A 133 -5.10 14.00 -0.69
CA ARG A 133 -5.82 14.72 0.37
C ARG A 133 -5.29 16.14 0.52
N ASP A 134 -6.16 17.12 0.30
CA ASP A 134 -5.80 18.55 0.31
C ASP A 134 -5.55 19.09 1.73
N ASN A 135 -6.14 18.50 2.77
CA ASN A 135 -6.10 19.09 4.10
C ASN A 135 -5.77 18.10 5.22
N ARG A 136 -4.74 18.45 6.01
CA ARG A 136 -4.44 17.88 7.32
C ARG A 136 -4.78 18.83 8.47
N ASP A 137 -5.63 19.84 8.24
CA ASP A 137 -5.96 20.84 9.27
C ASP A 137 -6.71 20.24 10.46
N THR A 138 -7.32 19.05 10.28
CA THR A 138 -7.94 18.27 11.36
C THR A 138 -6.97 17.36 12.12
N ASP A 139 -5.74 17.17 11.62
CA ASP A 139 -4.75 16.34 12.31
C ASP A 139 -4.03 17.13 13.40
N SER A 140 -3.87 16.53 14.58
CA SER A 140 -3.04 17.10 15.63
C SER A 140 -1.61 17.36 15.14
N ALA A 141 -0.94 18.40 15.66
CA ALA A 141 0.44 18.74 15.28
C ALA A 141 1.38 17.54 15.40
N PHE A 142 1.16 16.66 16.38
CA PHE A 142 1.92 15.43 16.58
C PHE A 142 1.73 14.44 15.41
N LYS A 143 0.49 14.22 14.94
CA LYS A 143 0.21 13.34 13.80
C LYS A 143 0.81 13.87 12.50
N ARG A 144 0.80 15.20 12.30
CA ARG A 144 1.41 15.84 11.13
C ARG A 144 2.93 15.65 11.12
N ILE A 145 3.60 15.95 12.24
CA ILE A 145 5.08 15.80 12.37
C ILE A 145 5.50 14.35 12.18
N THR A 146 4.78 13.40 12.80
CA THR A 146 5.09 11.96 12.67
C THR A 146 4.91 11.47 11.24
N ALA A 147 3.87 11.93 10.53
CA ALA A 147 3.65 11.55 9.14
C ALA A 147 4.68 12.18 8.19
N GLU A 148 5.04 13.46 8.36
CA GLU A 148 6.12 14.08 7.58
C GLU A 148 7.46 13.40 7.85
N GLY A 149 7.75 13.09 9.12
CA GLY A 149 8.93 12.31 9.51
C GLY A 149 8.95 10.93 8.83
N PHE A 150 7.82 10.24 8.80
CA PHE A 150 7.66 8.97 8.10
C PHE A 150 8.04 9.06 6.62
N TYR A 151 7.48 10.02 5.87
CA TYR A 151 7.80 10.17 4.45
C TYR A 151 9.26 10.58 4.21
N LYS A 152 9.84 11.44 5.07
CA LYS A 152 11.27 11.80 4.99
C LYS A 152 12.17 10.59 5.20
N VAL A 153 11.83 9.73 6.17
CA VAL A 153 12.56 8.48 6.43
C VAL A 153 12.42 7.54 5.23
N MET A 154 11.22 7.35 4.70
CA MET A 154 10.99 6.52 3.50
C MET A 154 11.85 6.99 2.32
N HIS A 155 11.85 8.29 2.03
CA HIS A 155 12.67 8.88 0.96
C HIS A 155 14.17 8.72 1.22
N LEU A 156 14.63 8.99 2.46
CA LEU A 156 16.02 8.79 2.85
C LEU A 156 16.48 7.35 2.61
N PHE A 157 15.61 6.39 2.92
CA PHE A 157 15.87 4.97 2.68
C PHE A 157 15.59 4.53 1.23
N GLY A 158 15.20 5.45 0.34
CA GLY A 158 15.08 5.20 -1.12
C GLY A 158 13.77 4.56 -1.55
N ALA A 159 12.75 4.67 -0.72
CA ALA A 159 11.38 4.35 -1.09
C ALA A 159 10.68 5.64 -1.56
N ASP A 160 10.63 5.86 -2.87
CA ASP A 160 9.94 7.00 -3.48
C ASP A 160 8.44 6.71 -3.50
N VAL A 161 7.77 7.13 -2.44
CA VAL A 161 6.31 7.02 -2.32
C VAL A 161 5.70 8.39 -2.60
N VAL A 162 4.68 8.46 -3.44
CA VAL A 162 3.95 9.70 -3.69
C VAL A 162 3.39 10.25 -2.38
N PHE A 163 3.72 11.49 -2.06
CA PHE A 163 3.34 12.11 -0.79
C PHE A 163 1.82 12.24 -0.67
N ASN A 164 1.26 11.83 0.46
CA ASN A 164 -0.15 12.04 0.83
C ASN A 164 -1.20 11.38 -0.07
N HIS A 165 -0.83 10.46 -1.00
CA HIS A 165 -1.83 9.78 -1.80
C HIS A 165 -2.57 8.71 -0.99
N ALA A 166 -3.86 8.66 -1.19
CA ALA A 166 -4.74 7.62 -0.65
C ALA A 166 -4.73 6.37 -1.56
N ASP A 167 -5.39 5.30 -1.11
CA ASP A 167 -5.71 4.17 -2.00
C ASP A 167 -6.87 4.49 -2.97
N TYR A 168 -7.34 5.75 -2.94
CA TYR A 168 -8.27 6.35 -3.89
C TYR A 168 -7.53 6.78 -5.15
N ARG A 169 -7.73 6.06 -6.23
CA ARG A 169 -7.06 6.31 -7.52
C ARG A 169 -7.82 5.72 -8.70
N LEU A 170 -7.67 6.34 -9.87
CA LEU A 170 -8.08 5.77 -11.14
C LEU A 170 -6.87 5.14 -11.82
N VAL A 171 -7.02 3.96 -12.38
CA VAL A 171 -6.02 3.26 -13.19
C VAL A 171 -6.64 2.73 -14.48
N SER A 172 -5.90 2.80 -15.59
CA SER A 172 -6.35 2.23 -16.86
C SER A 172 -6.14 0.71 -16.91
N LYS A 173 -6.90 0.02 -17.75
CA LYS A 173 -6.69 -1.40 -18.06
C LYS A 173 -5.24 -1.68 -18.50
N ARG A 174 -4.66 -0.81 -19.33
CA ARG A 174 -3.27 -0.92 -19.77
C ARG A 174 -2.31 -0.87 -18.59
N PHE A 175 -2.53 0.05 -17.65
CA PHE A 175 -1.75 0.16 -16.44
C PHE A 175 -1.81 -1.12 -15.61
N ILE A 176 -3.02 -1.66 -15.39
CA ILE A 176 -3.23 -2.90 -14.61
C ILE A 176 -2.53 -4.09 -15.27
N GLN A 177 -2.57 -4.19 -16.60
CA GLN A 177 -1.89 -5.25 -17.34
C GLN A 177 -0.37 -5.22 -17.15
N GLU A 178 0.24 -4.03 -17.11
CA GLU A 178 1.67 -3.89 -16.82
C GLU A 178 1.98 -4.12 -15.34
N LEU A 179 1.13 -3.62 -14.43
CA LEU A 179 1.25 -3.87 -12.99
C LEU A 179 1.22 -5.37 -12.66
N LYS A 180 0.42 -6.15 -13.38
CA LYS A 180 0.32 -7.61 -13.21
C LYS A 180 1.64 -8.35 -13.47
N LYS A 181 2.58 -7.75 -14.21
CA LYS A 181 3.92 -8.31 -14.46
C LYS A 181 4.83 -8.22 -13.22
N PHE A 182 4.52 -7.33 -12.28
CA PHE A 182 5.18 -7.24 -10.98
C PHE A 182 4.66 -8.36 -10.09
N LYS A 183 5.48 -9.37 -9.88
CA LYS A 183 5.06 -10.62 -9.22
C LYS A 183 5.32 -10.64 -7.71
N GLU A 184 5.78 -9.55 -7.13
CA GLU A 184 6.11 -9.46 -5.71
C GLU A 184 4.95 -9.93 -4.84
N VAL A 185 5.23 -10.90 -3.97
CA VAL A 185 4.29 -11.43 -2.96
C VAL A 185 4.17 -10.44 -1.81
N ASN A 186 5.29 -9.77 -1.48
CA ASN A 186 5.32 -8.70 -0.48
C ASN A 186 4.81 -7.39 -1.10
N LEU A 187 3.50 -7.32 -1.26
CA LEU A 187 2.82 -6.27 -2.00
C LEU A 187 2.81 -4.95 -1.23
N PHE A 188 3.46 -3.93 -1.80
CA PHE A 188 3.34 -2.55 -1.37
C PHE A 188 2.89 -1.68 -2.54
N LEU A 189 1.58 -1.69 -2.83
CA LEU A 189 1.00 -1.05 -4.03
C LEU A 189 1.39 0.42 -4.16
N ARG A 190 1.42 1.17 -3.05
CA ARG A 190 1.80 2.60 -3.06
C ARG A 190 3.20 2.86 -3.60
N GLY A 191 4.10 1.91 -3.42
CA GLY A 191 5.47 2.00 -3.93
C GLY A 191 5.67 1.38 -5.30
N ILE A 192 4.90 0.33 -5.64
CA ILE A 192 5.04 -0.36 -6.93
C ILE A 192 4.40 0.45 -8.06
N MET A 193 3.26 1.11 -7.82
CA MET A 193 2.55 1.85 -8.86
C MET A 193 3.40 2.91 -9.59
N PRO A 194 4.21 3.75 -8.91
CA PRO A 194 5.09 4.70 -9.60
C PRO A 194 6.14 4.02 -10.50
N LEU A 195 6.54 2.77 -10.17
CA LEU A 195 7.56 2.03 -10.94
C LEU A 195 7.06 1.62 -12.33
N VAL A 196 5.75 1.57 -12.56
CA VAL A 196 5.17 1.28 -13.87
C VAL A 196 5.49 2.40 -14.88
N GLY A 197 5.65 3.65 -14.44
CA GLY A 197 6.24 4.76 -15.20
C GLY A 197 5.37 5.37 -16.28
N PHE A 198 4.05 5.19 -16.25
CA PHE A 198 3.14 5.84 -17.20
C PHE A 198 2.81 7.29 -16.82
N LYS A 199 2.21 8.04 -17.78
CA LYS A 199 1.70 9.40 -17.53
C LYS A 199 0.69 9.35 -16.38
N TYR A 200 0.88 10.22 -15.40
CA TYR A 200 0.00 10.35 -14.25
C TYR A 200 -0.43 11.79 -14.02
N SER A 201 -1.52 11.94 -13.28
CA SER A 201 -2.02 13.22 -12.78
C SER A 201 -2.55 13.08 -11.36
N TYR A 202 -2.93 14.19 -10.74
CA TYR A 202 -3.44 14.28 -9.38
C TYR A 202 -4.77 14.99 -9.36
N VAL A 203 -5.69 14.51 -8.50
CA VAL A 203 -6.92 15.19 -8.13
C VAL A 203 -6.91 15.37 -6.63
N THR A 204 -7.05 16.61 -6.17
CA THR A 204 -7.08 16.94 -4.75
C THR A 204 -8.49 16.90 -4.20
N TYR A 205 -8.66 16.39 -2.98
CA TYR A 205 -9.95 16.32 -2.32
C TYR A 205 -9.86 16.52 -0.81
N LYS A 206 -10.98 16.94 -0.23
CA LYS A 206 -11.14 17.04 1.23
C LYS A 206 -11.67 15.73 1.79
N ARG A 207 -11.05 15.25 2.84
CA ARG A 207 -11.50 14.05 3.52
C ARG A 207 -12.67 14.38 4.44
N HIS A 208 -13.73 13.58 4.39
CA HIS A 208 -14.87 13.66 5.30
C HIS A 208 -14.62 12.84 6.59
N GLU A 209 -15.43 13.09 7.61
CA GLU A 209 -15.46 12.24 8.79
C GLU A 209 -16.05 10.85 8.43
N ARG A 210 -15.64 9.82 9.15
CA ARG A 210 -16.18 8.47 8.94
C ARG A 210 -17.67 8.43 9.21
N ILE A 211 -18.42 7.76 8.35
CA ILE A 211 -19.85 7.56 8.53
C ILE A 211 -20.13 6.61 9.71
N ALA A 212 -19.29 5.57 9.90
CA ALA A 212 -19.36 4.63 11.01
C ALA A 212 -18.00 3.95 11.27
N GLY A 213 -17.80 3.40 12.49
CA GLY A 213 -16.63 2.63 12.88
C GLY A 213 -15.51 3.46 13.56
N GLU A 214 -14.67 2.78 14.38
CA GLU A 214 -13.54 3.39 15.07
C GLU A 214 -12.22 3.07 14.36
N SER A 215 -11.36 4.09 14.24
CA SER A 215 -10.03 3.91 13.69
C SER A 215 -9.04 3.50 14.78
N HIS A 216 -8.70 2.23 14.84
CA HIS A 216 -7.59 1.75 15.67
C HIS A 216 -6.37 1.46 14.80
N TYR A 217 -5.53 2.48 14.55
CA TYR A 217 -4.21 2.29 13.97
C TYR A 217 -3.14 2.52 15.05
N PRO A 218 -2.77 1.48 15.82
CA PRO A 218 -1.73 1.60 16.85
C PRO A 218 -0.36 1.91 16.20
N LEU A 219 0.48 2.66 16.93
CA LEU A 219 1.83 3.05 16.49
C LEU A 219 2.67 1.84 16.00
N ALA A 220 2.49 0.68 16.62
CA ALA A 220 3.17 -0.55 16.21
C ALA A 220 2.82 -0.97 14.76
N LYS A 221 1.56 -0.80 14.32
CA LYS A 221 1.16 -1.08 12.92
C LYS A 221 1.76 -0.05 11.94
N MET A 222 1.85 1.22 12.34
CA MET A 222 2.51 2.25 11.52
C MET A 222 4.00 1.96 11.33
N LEU A 223 4.68 1.55 12.41
CA LEU A 223 6.09 1.17 12.34
C LEU A 223 6.31 -0.08 11.48
N GLY A 224 5.44 -1.09 11.61
CA GLY A 224 5.44 -2.27 10.76
C GLY A 224 5.31 -1.91 9.27
N LEU A 225 4.34 -1.06 8.91
CA LEU A 225 4.18 -0.56 7.54
C LEU A 225 5.41 0.20 7.02
N ALA A 226 6.09 0.97 7.89
CA ALA A 226 7.32 1.66 7.53
C ALA A 226 8.44 0.67 7.18
N ILE A 227 8.67 -0.31 8.07
CA ILE A 227 9.68 -1.35 7.86
C ILE A 227 9.37 -2.14 6.60
N ASP A 228 8.11 -2.57 6.43
CA ASP A 228 7.66 -3.30 5.25
C ASP A 228 7.89 -2.49 3.97
N GLY A 229 7.50 -1.23 3.94
CA GLY A 229 7.70 -0.35 2.79
C GLY A 229 9.18 -0.14 2.46
N ILE A 230 10.02 0.15 3.45
CA ILE A 230 11.47 0.36 3.25
C ILE A 230 12.13 -0.91 2.74
N THR A 231 11.89 -2.05 3.40
CA THR A 231 12.56 -3.31 3.07
C THR A 231 12.01 -3.96 1.79
N SER A 232 10.81 -3.57 1.34
CA SER A 232 10.25 -4.02 0.05
C SER A 232 10.81 -3.25 -1.13
N LEU A 233 11.10 -1.95 -0.96
CA LEU A 233 11.47 -1.06 -2.08
C LEU A 233 12.94 -0.69 -2.10
N SER A 234 13.70 -0.97 -1.03
CA SER A 234 15.06 -0.47 -0.91
C SER A 234 16.04 -1.44 -0.26
N ILE A 235 17.24 -1.47 -0.78
CA ILE A 235 18.39 -2.19 -0.19
C ILE A 235 19.28 -1.28 0.66
N LYS A 236 18.93 0.01 0.81
CA LYS A 236 19.73 0.97 1.58
C LYS A 236 20.00 0.54 3.03
N PRO A 237 19.04 -0.06 3.79
CA PRO A 237 19.32 -0.55 5.14
C PRO A 237 20.50 -1.53 5.18
N ILE A 238 20.61 -2.45 4.23
CA ILE A 238 21.74 -3.40 4.15
C ILE A 238 23.04 -2.64 3.87
N ARG A 239 23.02 -1.67 2.97
CA ARG A 239 24.22 -0.85 2.65
C ARG A 239 24.69 -0.03 3.85
N ILE A 240 23.76 0.52 4.65
CA ILE A 240 24.09 1.27 5.87
C ILE A 240 24.77 0.33 6.89
N ILE A 241 24.26 -0.87 7.08
CA ILE A 241 24.88 -1.87 7.95
C ILE A 241 26.26 -2.23 7.47
N THR A 242 26.45 -2.44 6.17
CA THR A 242 27.76 -2.70 5.58
C THR A 242 28.73 -1.54 5.83
N ALA A 243 28.28 -0.30 5.65
CA ALA A 243 29.11 0.90 5.93
C ALA A 243 29.51 0.99 7.41
N ILE A 244 28.56 0.74 8.33
CA ILE A 244 28.84 0.68 9.78
C ILE A 244 29.85 -0.43 10.08
N GLY A 245 29.70 -1.61 9.48
CA GLY A 245 30.63 -2.73 9.64
C GLY A 245 32.05 -2.39 9.17
N VAL A 246 32.18 -1.74 8.03
CA VAL A 246 33.47 -1.28 7.51
C VAL A 246 34.10 -0.25 8.46
N LEU A 247 33.34 0.77 8.89
CA LEU A 247 33.85 1.77 9.83
C LEU A 247 34.27 1.14 11.16
N THR A 248 33.48 0.23 11.69
CA THR A 248 33.80 -0.51 12.92
C THR A 248 35.06 -1.35 12.77
N SER A 249 35.25 -1.99 11.61
CA SER A 249 36.46 -2.76 11.30
C SER A 249 37.73 -1.88 11.28
N PHE A 250 37.65 -0.70 10.63
CA PHE A 250 38.76 0.27 10.65
C PHE A 250 39.09 0.74 12.05
N PHE A 251 38.07 1.06 12.84
CA PHE A 251 38.27 1.49 14.24
C PHE A 251 38.88 0.38 15.08
N SER A 252 38.40 -0.85 14.95
CA SER A 252 38.95 -2.02 15.63
C SER A 252 40.42 -2.27 15.26
N PHE A 253 40.75 -2.13 13.97
CA PHE A 253 42.13 -2.27 13.50
C PHE A 253 43.05 -1.20 14.12
N ALA A 254 42.59 0.05 14.14
CA ALA A 254 43.33 1.15 14.79
C ALA A 254 43.55 0.87 16.31
N LEU A 255 42.52 0.36 17.00
CA LEU A 255 42.63 -0.05 18.42
C LEU A 255 43.64 -1.18 18.62
N ILE A 256 43.68 -2.17 17.75
CA ILE A 256 44.67 -3.27 17.83
C ILE A 256 46.06 -2.70 17.73
N ILE A 257 46.34 -1.82 16.77
CA ILE A 257 47.64 -1.18 16.60
C ILE A 257 48.02 -0.38 17.88
N TRP A 258 47.07 0.40 18.40
CA TRP A 258 47.28 1.17 19.61
C TRP A 258 47.59 0.31 20.85
N VAL A 259 46.85 -0.80 21.03
CA VAL A 259 47.09 -1.75 22.15
C VAL A 259 48.45 -2.42 22.01
N LEU A 260 48.87 -2.81 20.84
CA LEU A 260 50.21 -3.38 20.59
C LEU A 260 51.31 -2.38 20.89
N TRP A 261 51.14 -1.12 20.47
CA TRP A 261 52.10 -0.04 20.76
C TRP A 261 52.18 0.26 22.26
N ALA A 262 51.04 0.37 22.96
CA ALA A 262 50.98 0.58 24.40
C ALA A 262 51.67 -0.54 25.18
N LYS A 263 51.50 -1.81 24.75
CA LYS A 263 52.14 -2.99 25.32
C LYS A 263 53.68 -2.95 25.17
N LEU A 264 54.17 -2.57 23.99
CA LEU A 264 55.60 -2.44 23.68
C LEU A 264 56.22 -1.28 24.45
N SER A 265 55.48 -0.27 24.80
CA SER A 265 55.91 0.91 25.56
C SER A 265 55.81 0.72 27.08
N ASN A 266 55.61 -0.47 27.62
CA ASN A 266 55.43 -0.82 29.03
C ASN A 266 54.30 -0.05 29.75
N ASN A 267 53.38 0.56 29.07
CA ASN A 267 52.19 1.21 29.60
C ASN A 267 51.05 0.20 29.71
N SER A 268 51.01 -0.60 30.75
CA SER A 268 49.90 -1.56 30.98
C SER A 268 48.63 -0.80 31.37
N VAL A 269 47.59 -0.92 30.55
CA VAL A 269 46.27 -0.33 30.79
C VAL A 269 45.41 -1.33 31.58
N ALA A 270 45.03 -0.98 32.80
CA ALA A 270 43.98 -1.70 33.54
C ALA A 270 42.64 -1.47 32.82
N GLY A 271 42.10 -2.51 32.12
CA GLY A 271 41.02 -2.24 31.16
C GLY A 271 39.98 -3.34 30.96
N TRP A 272 39.73 -4.23 31.94
CA TRP A 272 38.71 -5.27 31.78
C TRP A 272 37.30 -4.69 31.54
N ALA A 273 36.95 -3.57 32.23
CA ALA A 273 35.65 -2.93 32.07
C ALA A 273 35.45 -2.36 30.66
N SER A 274 36.48 -1.77 30.05
CA SER A 274 36.42 -1.28 28.67
C SER A 274 36.32 -2.41 27.66
N THR A 275 36.95 -3.55 27.92
CA THR A 275 36.83 -4.73 27.08
C THR A 275 35.39 -5.27 27.06
N TYR A 276 34.72 -5.37 28.22
CA TYR A 276 33.31 -5.77 28.27
C TYR A 276 32.40 -4.79 27.57
N ALA A 277 32.62 -3.49 27.71
CA ALA A 277 31.85 -2.45 27.04
C ALA A 277 31.97 -2.56 25.52
N ILE A 278 33.20 -2.74 24.99
CA ILE A 278 33.46 -2.88 23.55
C ILE A 278 32.81 -4.17 23.01
N VAL A 279 33.00 -5.30 23.69
CA VAL A 279 32.43 -6.59 23.28
C VAL A 279 30.89 -6.54 23.27
N SER A 280 30.29 -5.93 24.30
CA SER A 280 28.83 -5.78 24.36
C SER A 280 28.30 -4.87 23.25
N LEU A 281 28.99 -3.76 22.96
CA LEU A 281 28.61 -2.87 21.86
C LEU A 281 28.71 -3.57 20.51
N LEU A 282 29.81 -4.26 20.23
CA LEU A 282 30.01 -5.01 19.00
C LEU A 282 28.99 -6.13 18.86
N GLY A 283 28.72 -6.88 19.93
CA GLY A 283 27.68 -7.90 19.99
C GLY A 283 26.28 -7.35 19.69
N GLY A 284 25.94 -6.18 20.26
CA GLY A 284 24.69 -5.50 19.97
C GLY A 284 24.55 -5.08 18.50
N VAL A 285 25.60 -4.47 17.93
CA VAL A 285 25.63 -4.09 16.51
C VAL A 285 25.50 -5.31 15.59
N GLN A 286 26.20 -6.42 15.94
CA GLN A 286 26.09 -7.68 15.17
C GLN A 286 24.68 -8.26 15.20
N LEU A 287 24.03 -8.31 16.37
CA LEU A 287 22.65 -8.81 16.49
C LEU A 287 21.65 -7.98 15.70
N ILE A 288 21.76 -6.64 15.74
CA ILE A 288 20.93 -5.76 14.94
C ILE A 288 21.16 -6.00 13.44
N SER A 289 22.42 -6.14 13.03
CA SER A 289 22.78 -6.40 11.63
C SER A 289 22.20 -7.73 11.15
N LEU A 290 22.31 -8.77 11.95
CA LEU A 290 21.71 -10.09 11.64
C LEU A 290 20.20 -10.02 11.59
N GLY A 291 19.57 -9.23 12.47
CA GLY A 291 18.12 -9.00 12.45
C GLY A 291 17.64 -8.37 11.14
N VAL A 292 18.32 -7.32 10.67
CA VAL A 292 17.99 -6.69 9.39
C VAL A 292 18.23 -7.64 8.21
N ILE A 293 19.33 -8.37 8.18
CA ILE A 293 19.59 -9.37 7.14
C ILE A 293 18.51 -10.46 7.18
N GLY A 294 18.11 -10.91 8.37
CA GLY A 294 17.04 -11.88 8.56
C GLY A 294 15.71 -11.43 7.99
N GLU A 295 15.37 -10.13 8.13
CA GLU A 295 14.17 -9.53 7.54
C GLU A 295 14.18 -9.64 6.00
N TYR A 296 15.31 -9.32 5.33
CA TYR A 296 15.43 -9.47 3.89
C TYR A 296 15.41 -10.95 3.44
N ILE A 297 16.06 -11.83 4.18
CA ILE A 297 15.99 -13.28 3.90
C ILE A 297 14.55 -13.78 4.04
N GLY A 298 13.81 -13.32 5.07
CA GLY A 298 12.40 -13.63 5.25
C GLY A 298 11.55 -13.21 4.05
N LYS A 299 11.79 -12.02 3.49
CA LYS A 299 11.10 -11.54 2.29
C LYS A 299 11.48 -12.34 1.05
N ILE A 300 12.76 -12.62 0.82
CA ILE A 300 13.22 -13.49 -0.28
C ILE A 300 12.58 -14.89 -0.18
N TYR A 301 12.45 -15.42 1.03
CA TYR A 301 11.78 -16.72 1.25
C TYR A 301 10.29 -16.69 0.86
N LEU A 302 9.58 -15.59 1.13
CA LEU A 302 8.19 -15.43 0.70
C LEU A 302 8.09 -15.32 -0.82
N GLU A 303 8.97 -14.54 -1.46
CA GLU A 303 9.03 -14.39 -2.92
C GLU A 303 9.37 -15.72 -3.60
N ALA A 304 10.36 -16.45 -3.10
CA ALA A 304 10.78 -17.74 -3.65
C ALA A 304 9.68 -18.83 -3.61
N LYS A 305 8.67 -18.66 -2.75
CA LYS A 305 7.52 -19.59 -2.71
C LYS A 305 6.50 -19.34 -3.81
N GLU A 306 6.52 -18.18 -4.46
CA GLU A 306 5.59 -17.78 -5.53
C GLU A 306 4.11 -18.06 -5.19
N ARG A 307 3.72 -17.89 -3.92
CA ARG A 307 2.34 -18.13 -3.48
C ARG A 307 1.41 -17.09 -4.08
N PRO A 308 0.19 -17.47 -4.52
CA PRO A 308 -0.77 -16.52 -5.06
C PRO A 308 -1.11 -15.43 -4.03
N ARG A 309 -1.07 -14.17 -4.46
CA ARG A 309 -1.35 -13.00 -3.63
C ARG A 309 -2.78 -12.99 -3.12
N TYR A 310 -3.72 -13.50 -3.92
CA TYR A 310 -5.13 -13.68 -3.59
C TYR A 310 -5.69 -14.92 -4.28
N ILE A 311 -6.83 -15.41 -3.82
CA ILE A 311 -7.59 -16.49 -4.43
C ILE A 311 -9.05 -16.09 -4.34
N ILE A 312 -9.72 -15.93 -5.48
CA ILE A 312 -11.16 -15.65 -5.56
C ILE A 312 -11.88 -16.98 -5.33
N GLY A 313 -12.70 -17.04 -4.29
CA GLY A 313 -13.51 -18.21 -3.93
C GLY A 313 -14.90 -18.16 -4.55
N GLU A 314 -15.51 -16.97 -4.60
CA GLU A 314 -16.87 -16.77 -5.09
C GLU A 314 -17.00 -15.49 -5.92
N ARG A 315 -17.97 -15.46 -6.84
CA ARG A 315 -18.38 -14.30 -7.62
C ARG A 315 -19.91 -14.20 -7.61
N THR A 316 -20.45 -12.99 -7.79
CA THR A 316 -21.88 -12.76 -7.94
C THR A 316 -22.33 -12.80 -9.42
N TYR A 317 -21.42 -13.04 -10.34
CA TYR A 317 -21.63 -13.09 -11.79
C TYR A 317 -20.87 -14.27 -12.42
N ASP A 318 -21.26 -14.70 -13.60
CA ASP A 318 -20.57 -15.74 -14.36
C ASP A 318 -19.37 -15.15 -15.13
N GLU A 319 -18.23 -15.84 -15.15
CA GLU A 319 -17.01 -15.36 -15.84
C GLU A 319 -17.17 -15.28 -17.38
N ASN A 320 -18.22 -15.88 -17.92
CA ASN A 320 -18.46 -16.00 -19.36
C ASN A 320 -19.53 -15.01 -19.88
N GLU A 321 -20.13 -14.19 -19.02
CA GLU A 321 -21.00 -13.08 -19.37
C GLU A 321 -20.21 -11.76 -19.44
#